data_7c9c1b41099ecc6038b1a1d32ff91ed2
#
_entry.id   7c9c1b41099ecc6038b1a1d32ff91ed2
#
_cell.length_a   1.000
_cell.length_b   1.000
_cell.length_c   1.000
_cell.angle_alpha   90.00
_cell.angle_beta   90.00
_cell.angle_gamma   90.00
#
_symmetry.space_group_name_H-M   'P 1'
#
loop_
_entity.id
_entity.type
_entity.pdbx_description
1 polymer ?
#
loop_
_entity_poly.entity_id
_entity_poly.type
_entity_poly.pdbx_seq_one_letter_code
_entity_poly.pdbx_strand_id
1 'polypeptide(L)'
;CRQHWFNLITSILLEIIIIILLIVITAVAASAFSDFVGLIAAVGALLLLFPIGTMIRDILNWTNLQYIVTNRRVMQINGVINKNVIDSSLEKVNDIHLSQSAWGRMFNYGDVEILTASELGVNLFRRIQNPIRFKTTMLNAKENMDSDDDRRPPRVKASNDVPSLIA
;
A
#
# COMPACT_ATOMS: atom_id res chain seq x y z
N CYS A 1 -7.55 3.02 6.52
CA CYS A 1 -6.21 3.04 7.11
C CYS A 1 -5.20 3.59 6.11
N ARG A 2 -4.06 4.07 6.59
CA ARG A 2 -2.97 4.59 5.75
C ARG A 2 -1.68 3.83 6.05
N GLN A 3 -0.72 3.92 5.15
CA GLN A 3 0.62 3.43 5.38
C GLN A 3 1.31 4.26 6.48
N HIS A 4 2.10 3.60 7.32
CA HIS A 4 2.76 4.27 8.44
C HIS A 4 3.86 5.23 7.94
N TRP A 5 3.95 6.41 8.53
CA TRP A 5 4.88 7.49 8.18
C TRP A 5 6.37 7.10 8.30
N PHE A 6 6.68 6.10 9.12
CA PHE A 6 8.04 5.60 9.33
C PHE A 6 8.70 5.13 8.01
N ASN A 7 7.92 4.56 7.09
CA ASN A 7 8.43 4.17 5.77
C ASN A 7 8.90 5.38 4.95
N LEU A 8 8.13 6.45 5.00
CA LEU A 8 8.47 7.69 4.29
C LEU A 8 9.74 8.32 4.86
N ILE A 9 9.86 8.37 6.19
CA ILE A 9 11.05 8.94 6.83
C ILE A 9 12.31 8.14 6.52
N THR A 10 12.26 6.82 6.54
CA THR A 10 13.43 5.99 6.21
C THR A 10 13.90 6.20 4.77
N SER A 11 12.98 6.31 3.80
CA SER A 11 13.31 6.67 2.40
C SER A 11 13.92 8.06 2.31
N ILE A 12 13.27 9.06 2.90
CA ILE A 12 13.74 10.46 2.84
C ILE A 12 15.12 10.63 3.50
N LEU A 13 15.37 9.97 4.65
CA LEU A 13 16.68 10.03 5.30
C LEU A 13 17.79 9.47 4.40
N LEU A 14 17.53 8.34 3.74
CA LEU A 14 18.49 7.74 2.81
C LEU A 14 18.77 8.69 1.63
N GLU A 15 17.74 9.32 1.07
CA GLU A 15 17.86 10.26 -0.02
C GLU A 15 18.62 11.53 0.39
N ILE A 16 18.36 12.05 1.60
CA ILE A 16 19.13 13.19 2.15
C ILE A 16 20.62 12.84 2.27
N ILE A 17 20.96 11.64 2.75
CA ILE A 17 22.34 11.19 2.85
C ILE A 17 22.99 11.15 1.46
N ILE A 18 22.29 10.63 0.45
CA ILE A 18 22.77 10.58 -0.94
C ILE A 18 22.99 12.00 -1.48
N ILE A 19 22.07 12.92 -1.25
CA ILE A 19 22.19 14.33 -1.68
C ILE A 19 23.41 14.99 -1.03
N ILE A 20 23.60 14.84 0.27
CA ILE A 20 24.76 15.38 1.00
C ILE A 20 26.05 14.80 0.43
N LEU A 21 26.10 13.49 0.18
CA LEU A 21 27.28 12.82 -0.38
C LEU A 21 27.63 13.37 -1.78
N LEU A 22 26.61 13.53 -2.64
CA LEU A 22 26.78 14.10 -3.99
C LEU A 22 27.30 15.55 -3.93
N ILE A 23 26.78 16.36 -3.03
CA ILE A 23 27.24 17.75 -2.84
C ILE A 23 28.70 17.78 -2.40
N VAL A 24 29.07 16.93 -1.42
CA VAL A 24 30.45 16.85 -0.93
C VAL A 24 31.41 16.39 -2.04
N ILE A 25 31.06 15.35 -2.79
CA ILE A 25 31.86 14.85 -3.90
C ILE A 25 32.02 15.93 -4.97
N THR A 26 30.96 16.64 -5.33
CA THR A 26 30.98 17.71 -6.32
C THR A 26 31.86 18.88 -5.86
N ALA A 27 31.79 19.26 -4.58
CA ALA A 27 32.60 20.32 -4.01
C ALA A 27 34.11 19.97 -3.97
N VAL A 28 34.44 18.73 -3.57
CA VAL A 28 35.83 18.23 -3.56
C VAL A 28 36.39 18.16 -5.00
N ALA A 29 35.63 17.65 -5.95
CA ALA A 29 36.03 17.60 -7.34
C ALA A 29 36.26 19.00 -7.93
N ALA A 30 35.37 19.96 -7.62
CA ALA A 30 35.51 21.35 -8.06
C ALA A 30 36.78 22.04 -7.45
N SER A 31 37.12 21.71 -6.22
CA SER A 31 38.34 22.24 -5.59
C SER A 31 39.63 21.63 -6.15
N ALA A 32 39.58 20.34 -6.58
CA ALA A 32 40.72 19.64 -7.14
C ALA A 32 40.97 20.02 -8.61
N PHE A 33 39.97 20.39 -9.38
CA PHE A 33 40.03 20.70 -10.81
C PHE A 33 39.46 22.08 -11.09
N SER A 34 40.20 23.13 -10.67
CA SER A 34 39.77 24.53 -10.76
C SER A 34 39.43 25.00 -12.18
N ASP A 35 40.09 24.46 -13.21
CA ASP A 35 39.82 24.81 -14.61
C ASP A 35 38.49 24.29 -15.14
N PHE A 36 37.92 23.29 -14.48
CA PHE A 36 36.67 22.62 -14.89
C PHE A 36 35.51 22.87 -13.93
N VAL A 37 35.60 23.81 -13.02
CA VAL A 37 34.59 24.09 -11.98
C VAL A 37 33.17 24.21 -12.57
N GLY A 38 33.01 24.93 -13.67
CA GLY A 38 31.72 25.13 -14.33
C GLY A 38 31.09 23.80 -14.85
N LEU A 39 31.93 22.96 -15.46
CA LEU A 39 31.47 21.64 -15.95
C LEU A 39 31.14 20.72 -14.80
N ILE A 40 31.96 20.66 -13.75
CA ILE A 40 31.73 19.82 -12.58
C ILE A 40 30.45 20.25 -11.86
N ALA A 41 30.23 21.55 -11.69
CA ALA A 41 28.99 22.08 -11.09
C ALA A 41 27.74 21.74 -11.92
N ALA A 42 27.83 21.85 -13.25
CA ALA A 42 26.72 21.49 -14.14
C ALA A 42 26.36 19.99 -14.06
N VAL A 43 27.36 19.11 -14.07
CA VAL A 43 27.18 17.67 -13.94
C VAL A 43 26.64 17.33 -12.55
N GLY A 44 27.19 17.94 -11.49
CA GLY A 44 26.69 17.76 -10.13
C GLY A 44 25.22 18.18 -9.96
N ALA A 45 24.86 19.34 -10.52
CA ALA A 45 23.48 19.79 -10.52
C ALA A 45 22.53 18.81 -11.25
N LEU A 46 22.97 18.28 -12.40
CA LEU A 46 22.20 17.29 -13.15
C LEU A 46 21.99 15.99 -12.34
N LEU A 47 23.05 15.52 -11.67
CA LEU A 47 22.98 14.32 -10.82
C LEU A 47 22.05 14.50 -9.61
N LEU A 48 21.95 15.72 -9.07
CA LEU A 48 21.04 16.02 -7.96
C LEU A 48 19.56 15.96 -8.34
N LEU A 49 19.20 16.11 -9.61
CA LEU A 49 17.82 15.99 -10.06
C LEU A 49 17.27 14.58 -9.83
N PHE A 50 18.12 13.54 -9.88
CA PHE A 50 17.70 12.16 -9.71
C PHE A 50 17.16 11.88 -8.29
N PRO A 51 17.90 12.10 -7.19
CA PRO A 51 17.38 11.86 -5.84
C PRO A 51 16.25 12.80 -5.47
N ILE A 52 16.20 14.03 -5.99
CA ILE A 52 15.06 14.93 -5.80
C ILE A 52 13.80 14.36 -6.46
N GLY A 53 13.92 13.82 -7.67
CA GLY A 53 12.82 13.19 -8.39
C GLY A 53 12.29 11.94 -7.67
N THR A 54 13.18 11.11 -7.12
CA THR A 54 12.78 9.92 -6.33
C THR A 54 12.10 10.32 -5.03
N MET A 55 12.58 11.35 -4.35
CA MET A 55 11.94 11.87 -3.13
C MET A 55 10.52 12.36 -3.38
N ILE A 56 10.30 13.14 -4.44
CA ILE A 56 8.96 13.60 -4.81
C ILE A 56 8.05 12.42 -5.11
N ARG A 57 8.53 11.44 -5.87
CA ARG A 57 7.78 10.22 -6.20
C ARG A 57 7.39 9.45 -4.94
N ASP A 58 8.28 9.29 -3.98
CA ASP A 58 8.03 8.54 -2.75
C ASP A 58 7.01 9.25 -1.85
N ILE A 59 7.06 10.58 -1.76
CA ILE A 59 6.06 11.37 -1.06
C ILE A 59 4.68 11.22 -1.74
N LEU A 60 4.62 11.31 -3.06
CA LEU A 60 3.38 11.16 -3.82
C LEU A 60 2.79 9.76 -3.67
N ASN A 61 3.61 8.71 -3.75
CA ASN A 61 3.17 7.33 -3.58
C ASN A 61 2.63 7.10 -2.16
N TRP A 62 3.30 7.62 -1.13
CA TRP A 62 2.85 7.49 0.25
C TRP A 62 1.51 8.21 0.49
N THR A 63 1.32 9.40 -0.06
CA THR A 63 0.08 10.17 0.09
C THR A 63 -1.11 9.49 -0.59
N ASN A 64 -0.87 8.79 -1.72
CA ASN A 64 -1.92 8.18 -2.52
C ASN A 64 -2.21 6.71 -2.18
N LEU A 65 -1.48 6.13 -1.22
CA LEU A 65 -1.74 4.76 -0.75
C LEU A 65 -2.79 4.75 0.36
N GLN A 66 -3.94 4.13 0.07
CA GLN A 66 -5.07 4.04 1.01
C GLN A 66 -5.57 2.61 1.13
N TYR A 67 -5.88 2.21 2.37
CA TYR A 67 -6.50 0.93 2.70
C TYR A 67 -7.92 1.16 3.23
N ILE A 68 -8.90 0.58 2.58
CA ILE A 68 -10.32 0.72 2.92
C ILE A 68 -10.87 -0.66 3.25
N VAL A 69 -11.47 -0.78 4.44
CA VAL A 69 -12.21 -1.96 4.85
C VAL A 69 -13.69 -1.58 4.89
N THR A 70 -14.50 -2.32 4.18
CA THR A 70 -15.96 -2.23 4.20
C THR A 70 -16.55 -3.51 4.79
N ASN A 71 -17.86 -3.56 4.99
CA ASN A 71 -18.53 -4.74 5.54
C ASN A 71 -18.41 -6.00 4.66
N ARG A 72 -18.01 -5.87 3.38
CA ARG A 72 -17.93 -6.99 2.43
C ARG A 72 -16.64 -7.08 1.66
N ARG A 73 -15.84 -6.02 1.64
CA ARG A 73 -14.63 -5.94 0.80
C ARG A 73 -13.50 -5.22 1.50
N VAL A 74 -12.30 -5.63 1.17
CA VAL A 74 -11.07 -4.92 1.49
C VAL A 74 -10.45 -4.41 0.20
N MET A 75 -10.18 -3.11 0.16
CA MET A 75 -9.64 -2.46 -1.02
C MET A 75 -8.32 -1.78 -0.69
N GLN A 76 -7.34 -1.95 -1.56
CA GLN A 76 -6.11 -1.18 -1.58
C GLN A 76 -6.15 -0.29 -2.81
N ILE A 77 -6.04 1.00 -2.60
CA ILE A 77 -5.94 2.00 -3.66
C ILE A 77 -4.53 2.55 -3.63
N ASN A 78 -3.80 2.41 -4.72
CA ASN A 78 -2.49 2.98 -4.87
C ASN A 78 -2.33 3.67 -6.24
N GLY A 79 -1.33 4.58 -6.35
CA GLY A 79 -0.94 5.22 -7.58
C GLY A 79 -1.33 6.70 -7.67
N VAL A 80 -0.44 7.47 -8.30
CA VAL A 80 -0.54 8.93 -8.48
C VAL A 80 -1.22 9.24 -9.81
N ILE A 81 -0.67 8.71 -10.90
CA ILE A 81 -1.15 8.94 -12.27
C ILE A 81 -2.07 7.77 -12.68
N ASN A 82 -1.57 6.54 -12.54
CA ASN A 82 -2.37 5.35 -12.79
C ASN A 82 -2.86 4.79 -11.46
N LYS A 83 -4.16 4.86 -11.22
CA LYS A 83 -4.76 4.26 -10.02
C LYS A 83 -4.88 2.76 -10.20
N ASN A 84 -4.22 2.02 -9.33
CA ASN A 84 -4.39 0.58 -9.19
C ASN A 84 -5.25 0.29 -7.96
N VAL A 85 -6.33 -0.43 -8.16
CA VAL A 85 -7.26 -0.84 -7.10
C VAL A 85 -7.24 -2.35 -7.01
N ILE A 86 -6.75 -2.86 -5.88
CA ILE A 86 -6.85 -4.28 -5.54
C ILE A 86 -8.06 -4.43 -4.64
N ASP A 87 -9.05 -5.17 -5.08
CA ASP A 87 -10.31 -5.44 -4.38
C ASP A 87 -10.37 -6.93 -3.99
N SER A 88 -10.62 -7.21 -2.73
CA SER A 88 -10.76 -8.55 -2.20
C SER A 88 -12.06 -8.67 -1.42
N SER A 89 -12.93 -9.62 -1.81
CA SER A 89 -14.13 -9.95 -1.05
C SER A 89 -13.75 -10.60 0.28
N LEU A 90 -14.34 -10.13 1.39
CA LEU A 90 -14.16 -10.73 2.72
C LEU A 90 -14.69 -12.17 2.78
N GLU A 91 -15.67 -12.51 1.95
CA GLU A 91 -16.21 -13.86 1.80
C GLU A 91 -15.17 -14.87 1.32
N LYS A 92 -14.22 -14.42 0.46
CA LYS A 92 -13.13 -15.24 -0.08
C LYS A 92 -11.87 -15.25 0.80
N VAL A 93 -11.87 -14.54 1.90
CA VAL A 93 -10.73 -14.49 2.83
C VAL A 93 -10.72 -15.76 3.67
N ASN A 94 -9.66 -16.56 3.49
CA ASN A 94 -9.45 -17.81 4.24
C ASN A 94 -8.74 -17.54 5.56
N ASP A 95 -7.66 -16.74 5.52
CA ASP A 95 -6.85 -16.45 6.70
C ASP A 95 -6.22 -15.05 6.62
N ILE A 96 -5.85 -14.50 7.78
CA ILE A 96 -5.24 -13.18 7.93
C ILE A 96 -3.99 -13.31 8.79
N HIS A 97 -2.83 -13.28 8.16
CA HIS A 97 -1.55 -13.28 8.84
C HIS A 97 -1.12 -11.85 9.16
N LEU A 98 -0.73 -11.63 10.42
CA LEU A 98 -0.14 -10.39 10.88
C LEU A 98 1.34 -10.63 11.20
N SER A 99 2.22 -9.92 10.52
CA SER A 99 3.65 -9.90 10.78
C SER A 99 4.09 -8.53 11.29
N GLN A 100 4.77 -8.53 12.43
CA GLN A 100 5.21 -7.30 13.07
C GLN A 100 6.63 -7.48 13.61
N SER A 101 7.58 -6.69 13.09
CA SER A 101 8.96 -6.67 13.59
C SER A 101 9.03 -5.99 14.97
N ALA A 102 10.18 -6.11 15.66
CA ALA A 102 10.42 -5.42 16.94
C ALA A 102 10.20 -3.90 16.82
N TRP A 103 10.74 -3.28 15.76
CA TRP A 103 10.50 -1.87 15.42
C TRP A 103 9.04 -1.58 15.08
N GLY A 104 8.39 -2.51 14.37
CA GLY A 104 6.96 -2.42 14.07
C GLY A 104 6.09 -2.41 15.32
N ARG A 105 6.46 -3.16 16.36
CA ARG A 105 5.77 -3.15 17.65
C ARG A 105 5.96 -1.84 18.39
N MET A 106 7.19 -1.31 18.40
CA MET A 106 7.50 -0.05 19.07
C MET A 106 6.79 1.15 18.42
N PHE A 107 6.72 1.19 17.09
CA PHE A 107 6.10 2.28 16.33
C PHE A 107 4.67 1.98 15.85
N ASN A 108 4.09 0.84 16.28
CA ASN A 108 2.72 0.43 15.99
C ASN A 108 2.40 0.32 14.49
N TYR A 109 3.30 -0.30 13.72
CA TYR A 109 3.08 -0.67 12.32
C TYR A 109 3.37 -2.15 12.09
N GLY A 110 2.83 -2.72 11.02
CA GLY A 110 3.07 -4.11 10.62
C GLY A 110 2.50 -4.43 9.25
N ASP A 111 2.85 -5.61 8.77
CA ASP A 111 2.38 -6.13 7.50
C ASP A 111 1.21 -7.08 7.76
N VAL A 112 0.14 -6.92 6.99
CA VAL A 112 -1.02 -7.79 7.03
C VAL A 112 -1.14 -8.50 5.69
N GLU A 113 -1.07 -9.82 5.73
CA GLU A 113 -1.21 -10.68 4.59
C GLU A 113 -2.58 -11.35 4.64
N ILE A 114 -3.33 -11.20 3.57
CA ILE A 114 -4.67 -11.75 3.42
C ILE A 114 -4.61 -12.89 2.41
N LEU A 115 -4.86 -14.11 2.89
CA LEU A 115 -4.98 -15.27 2.03
C LEU A 115 -6.42 -15.39 1.54
N THR A 116 -6.58 -15.39 0.22
CA THR A 116 -7.89 -15.51 -0.42
C THR A 116 -7.97 -16.76 -1.28
N ALA A 117 -9.16 -17.31 -1.45
CA ALA A 117 -9.44 -18.43 -2.35
C ALA A 117 -9.50 -17.99 -3.84
N SER A 118 -8.99 -16.81 -4.19
CA SER A 118 -8.95 -16.32 -5.57
C SER A 118 -7.63 -16.71 -6.26
N GLU A 119 -7.59 -16.63 -7.60
CA GLU A 119 -6.41 -16.95 -8.42
C GLU A 119 -5.16 -16.11 -8.05
N LEU A 120 -5.34 -14.91 -7.51
CA LEU A 120 -4.26 -14.06 -7.00
C LEU A 120 -3.79 -14.44 -5.58
N GLY A 121 -4.48 -15.36 -4.91
CA GLY A 121 -4.11 -16.09 -3.70
C GLY A 121 -3.75 -15.26 -2.46
N VAL A 122 -2.88 -14.30 -2.59
CA VAL A 122 -2.31 -13.54 -1.46
C VAL A 122 -2.29 -12.05 -1.74
N ASN A 123 -2.91 -11.26 -0.85
CA ASN A 123 -2.84 -9.81 -0.88
C ASN A 123 -2.03 -9.30 0.32
N LEU A 124 -0.89 -8.67 0.04
CA LEU A 124 0.02 -8.16 1.04
C LEU A 124 -0.16 -6.65 1.25
N PHE A 125 -0.60 -6.29 2.43
CA PHE A 125 -0.78 -4.91 2.89
C PHE A 125 0.41 -4.52 3.76
N ARG A 126 1.34 -3.77 3.19
CA ARG A 126 2.62 -3.46 3.85
C ARG A 126 2.52 -2.23 4.75
N ARG A 127 3.15 -2.34 5.93
CA ARG A 127 3.37 -1.25 6.89
C ARG A 127 2.10 -0.45 7.21
N ILE A 128 1.03 -1.18 7.53
CA ILE A 128 -0.23 -0.60 7.97
C ILE A 128 -0.05 0.01 9.36
N GLN A 129 -0.58 1.20 9.57
CA GLN A 129 -0.71 1.79 10.89
C GLN A 129 -1.77 1.04 11.71
N ASN A 130 -1.48 0.72 12.98
CA ASN A 130 -2.35 -0.05 13.86
C ASN A 130 -2.80 -1.41 13.27
N PRO A 131 -1.87 -2.31 12.95
CA PRO A 131 -2.18 -3.53 12.22
C PRO A 131 -3.07 -4.49 12.99
N ILE A 132 -3.01 -4.50 14.32
CA ILE A 132 -3.90 -5.29 15.18
C ILE A 132 -5.33 -4.81 15.03
N ARG A 133 -5.55 -3.49 15.11
CA ARG A 133 -6.87 -2.90 14.92
C ARG A 133 -7.42 -3.18 13.50
N PHE A 134 -6.57 -3.11 12.50
CA PHE A 134 -6.94 -3.45 11.12
C PHE A 134 -7.41 -4.90 11.01
N LYS A 135 -6.65 -5.86 11.55
CA LYS A 135 -7.02 -7.28 11.60
C LYS A 135 -8.36 -7.48 12.33
N THR A 136 -8.52 -6.90 13.51
CA THR A 136 -9.76 -7.01 14.30
C THR A 136 -10.96 -6.43 13.54
N THR A 137 -10.79 -5.27 12.89
CA THR A 137 -11.86 -4.66 12.09
C THR A 137 -12.29 -5.58 10.94
N MET A 138 -11.34 -6.23 10.28
CA MET A 138 -11.63 -7.19 9.22
C MET A 138 -12.35 -8.43 9.72
N LEU A 139 -11.91 -9.01 10.85
CA LEU A 139 -12.55 -10.18 11.46
C LEU A 139 -13.98 -9.86 11.87
N ASN A 140 -14.21 -8.72 12.53
CA ASN A 140 -15.55 -8.28 12.92
C ASN A 140 -16.47 -8.04 11.69
N ALA A 141 -15.90 -7.47 10.60
CA ALA A 141 -16.65 -7.26 9.37
C ALA A 141 -17.05 -8.61 8.72
N LYS A 142 -16.16 -9.60 8.77
CA LYS A 142 -16.43 -10.95 8.27
C LYS A 142 -17.50 -11.64 9.10
N GLU A 143 -17.40 -11.63 10.42
CA GLU A 143 -18.35 -12.22 11.34
C GLU A 143 -19.77 -11.60 11.19
N ASN A 144 -19.85 -10.28 11.06
CA ASN A 144 -21.10 -9.58 10.80
C ASN A 144 -21.72 -9.99 9.45
N MET A 145 -20.89 -10.19 8.43
CA MET A 145 -21.35 -10.65 7.12
C MET A 145 -21.94 -12.07 7.18
N ASP A 146 -21.25 -12.99 7.85
CA ASP A 146 -21.67 -14.38 8.02
C ASP A 146 -22.99 -14.43 8.81
N SER A 147 -23.13 -13.63 9.88
CA SER A 147 -24.35 -13.54 10.67
C SER A 147 -25.54 -12.91 9.93
N ASP A 148 -25.30 -11.99 9.01
CA ASP A 148 -26.33 -11.39 8.18
C ASP A 148 -26.83 -12.36 7.08
N ASP A 149 -25.95 -13.22 6.59
CA ASP A 149 -26.29 -14.23 5.57
C ASP A 149 -27.16 -15.35 6.18
N ASP A 150 -26.86 -15.76 7.40
CA ASP A 150 -27.65 -16.72 8.17
C ASP A 150 -29.08 -16.22 8.50
N ARG A 151 -29.25 -14.91 8.63
CA ARG A 151 -30.59 -14.30 8.90
C ARG A 151 -31.40 -14.05 7.63
N ARG A 152 -30.85 -14.20 6.45
CA ARG A 152 -31.61 -14.05 5.21
C ARG A 152 -32.45 -15.29 4.96
N PRO A 153 -33.76 -15.14 4.71
CA PRO A 153 -34.57 -16.27 4.29
C PRO A 153 -34.00 -16.85 2.98
N PRO A 154 -34.05 -18.17 2.79
CA PRO A 154 -33.55 -18.81 1.61
C PRO A 154 -34.16 -18.15 0.37
N ARG A 155 -33.32 -17.71 -0.57
CA ARG A 155 -33.78 -17.19 -1.86
C ARG A 155 -34.65 -18.27 -2.52
N VAL A 156 -35.95 -18.07 -2.51
CA VAL A 156 -36.84 -18.86 -3.34
C VAL A 156 -36.39 -18.65 -4.78
N LYS A 157 -35.79 -19.68 -5.38
CA LYS A 157 -35.58 -19.71 -6.83
C LYS A 157 -36.97 -19.55 -7.42
N ALA A 158 -37.22 -18.42 -8.13
CA ALA A 158 -38.38 -18.28 -8.94
C ALA A 158 -38.38 -19.49 -9.90
N SER A 159 -39.27 -20.45 -9.65
CA SER A 159 -39.53 -21.55 -10.55
C SER A 159 -40.07 -20.90 -11.83
N ASN A 160 -39.31 -21.01 -12.91
CA ASN A 160 -39.78 -20.61 -14.24
C ASN A 160 -40.74 -21.65 -14.84
N ASP A 161 -41.51 -22.35 -13.97
CA ASP A 161 -42.60 -23.19 -14.41
C ASP A 161 -43.79 -22.26 -14.71
N VAL A 162 -43.73 -21.60 -15.85
CA VAL A 162 -44.93 -21.09 -16.50
C VAL A 162 -45.52 -22.28 -17.23
N PRO A 163 -46.69 -22.83 -16.80
CA PRO A 163 -47.37 -23.83 -17.59
C PRO A 163 -47.76 -23.16 -18.90
N SER A 164 -47.31 -23.71 -20.01
CA SER A 164 -47.83 -23.39 -21.35
C SER A 164 -49.27 -23.89 -21.48
N LEU A 165 -50.21 -23.12 -20.96
CA LEU A 165 -51.62 -23.28 -21.24
C LEU A 165 -52.03 -22.33 -22.32
N ILE A 166 -51.74 -22.66 -23.59
CA ILE A 166 -52.51 -22.24 -24.74
C ILE A 166 -52.43 -23.40 -25.76
N ALA A 167 -53.47 -24.20 -25.74
CA ALA A 167 -53.94 -24.93 -26.92
C ALA A 167 -55.15 -24.21 -27.45
#